data_7e14cbc2dd9a82bb0b75554dec8e510d
#
_entry.id   7e14cbc2dd9a82bb0b75554dec8e510d
#
_cell.length_a   1.000
_cell.length_b   1.000
_cell.length_c   1.000
_cell.angle_alpha   90.00
_cell.angle_beta   90.00
_cell.angle_gamma   90.00
#
_symmetry.space_group_name_H-M   'P 1'
#
loop_
_entity.id
_entity.type
_entity.pdbx_description
1 polymer ?
#
loop_
_entity_poly.entity_id
_entity_poly.type
_entity_poly.pdbx_seq_one_letter_code
_entity_poly.pdbx_strand_id
1 'polypeptide(L)'
;MKIQNPHDRFFKETFGKVEVAKDFLNNYLPENIIKVIDVDTLEPQKDSFVNEELHEGFSDLLFKANINNREGYIYFLFEHKSYTSKDIAFQLLKYMVEIWEAKSKKEKADELPVIIPLVVYHGKDRWKIRTTLGEMITGYEDLPEDIKKLTPNYKYLLYDLSRYTDDEIKGEAQLRILFTTFRDIFTNDSKGLQDSIFRAISYLRELDDKQTGIEYFETLMRYIFNARADLTKADFNSVVKKIETTYPEGSEVVMTLAEIFREEGKEEGILKGMEKGMEKGMEKGMEKGIEKGMEKGIEKGIEVGAKQGKIEVAKNAIKEGMELGLIAKLTGLSKKEIEKIAKETGN
;
A
#
# COMPACT_ATOMS: atom_id res chain seq x y z
N MET A 1 10.46 -2.50 11.45
CA MET A 1 9.10 -2.99 11.06
C MET A 1 8.52 -2.05 10.02
N LYS A 2 8.43 -2.50 8.76
CA LYS A 2 7.85 -1.67 7.68
C LYS A 2 6.38 -1.44 7.99
N ILE A 3 6.00 -0.18 8.23
CA ILE A 3 4.63 0.18 8.54
C ILE A 3 3.82 0.05 7.26
N GLN A 4 2.84 -0.86 7.24
CA GLN A 4 1.84 -0.85 6.17
C GLN A 4 1.03 0.44 6.29
N ASN A 5 0.89 1.18 5.19
CA ASN A 5 0.14 2.43 5.11
C ASN A 5 0.59 3.50 6.13
N PRO A 6 1.82 4.03 6.06
CA PRO A 6 2.32 4.99 7.03
C PRO A 6 1.47 6.28 7.08
N HIS A 7 0.88 6.68 5.96
CA HIS A 7 -0.01 7.85 5.86
C HIS A 7 -1.26 7.69 6.72
N ASP A 8 -1.95 6.56 6.57
CA ASP A 8 -3.18 6.25 7.33
C ASP A 8 -2.89 6.16 8.82
N ARG A 9 -1.79 5.51 9.16
CA ARG A 9 -1.41 5.36 10.56
C ARG A 9 -1.11 6.70 11.21
N PHE A 10 -0.33 7.56 10.58
CA PHE A 10 0.00 8.88 11.12
C PHE A 10 -1.25 9.77 11.22
N PHE A 11 -2.15 9.69 10.24
CA PHE A 11 -3.44 10.37 10.31
C PHE A 11 -4.26 9.89 11.51
N LYS A 12 -4.47 8.58 11.65
CA LYS A 12 -5.26 8.01 12.75
C LYS A 12 -4.66 8.29 14.12
N GLU A 13 -3.35 8.16 14.29
CA GLU A 13 -2.67 8.41 15.55
C GLU A 13 -2.72 9.89 15.96
N THR A 14 -2.79 10.80 14.99
CA THR A 14 -2.87 12.24 15.26
C THR A 14 -4.32 12.71 15.32
N PHE A 15 -5.08 12.51 14.25
CA PHE A 15 -6.42 13.06 14.08
C PHE A 15 -7.51 12.31 14.88
N GLY A 16 -7.19 11.07 15.29
CA GLY A 16 -8.05 10.29 16.20
C GLY A 16 -8.11 10.86 17.63
N LYS A 17 -7.21 11.80 17.98
CA LYS A 17 -7.28 12.53 19.24
C LYS A 17 -8.37 13.58 19.16
N VAL A 18 -9.27 13.57 20.14
CA VAL A 18 -10.41 14.50 20.19
C VAL A 18 -9.97 15.97 20.10
N GLU A 19 -8.89 16.32 20.77
CA GLU A 19 -8.37 17.69 20.79
C GLU A 19 -7.93 18.16 19.40
N VAL A 20 -7.28 17.29 18.62
CA VAL A 20 -6.87 17.61 17.25
C VAL A 20 -8.08 17.70 16.31
N ALA A 21 -9.06 16.83 16.48
CA ALA A 21 -10.30 16.91 15.72
C ALA A 21 -11.09 18.18 16.03
N LYS A 22 -11.21 18.58 17.32
CA LYS A 22 -11.81 19.85 17.75
C LYS A 22 -11.08 21.04 17.15
N ASP A 23 -9.76 21.05 17.22
CA ASP A 23 -8.93 22.09 16.66
C ASP A 23 -9.15 22.26 15.15
N PHE A 24 -9.20 21.15 14.42
CA PHE A 24 -9.56 21.15 13.00
C PHE A 24 -10.94 21.74 12.74
N LEU A 25 -11.97 21.30 13.46
CA LEU A 25 -13.33 21.77 13.26
C LEU A 25 -13.43 23.28 13.48
N ASN A 26 -12.78 23.79 14.51
CA ASN A 26 -12.78 25.21 14.86
C ASN A 26 -12.04 26.09 13.81
N ASN A 27 -10.98 25.58 13.21
CA ASN A 27 -10.14 26.39 12.31
C ASN A 27 -10.52 26.24 10.83
N TYR A 28 -11.19 25.15 10.44
CA TYR A 28 -11.37 24.83 9.02
C TYR A 28 -12.83 24.69 8.59
N LEU A 29 -13.77 24.39 9.50
CA LEU A 29 -15.17 24.36 9.09
C LEU A 29 -15.71 25.74 8.71
N PRO A 30 -16.58 25.80 7.70
CA PRO A 30 -17.32 27.03 7.42
C PRO A 30 -18.08 27.52 8.66
N GLU A 31 -18.09 28.84 8.87
CA GLU A 31 -18.67 29.48 10.05
C GLU A 31 -20.14 29.12 10.32
N ASN A 32 -20.91 28.96 9.27
CA ASN A 32 -22.32 28.53 9.36
C ASN A 32 -22.50 27.08 9.78
N ILE A 33 -21.49 26.23 9.59
CA ILE A 33 -21.50 24.83 9.99
C ILE A 33 -21.00 24.70 11.42
N ILE A 34 -19.87 25.28 11.76
CA ILE A 34 -19.31 25.18 13.12
C ILE A 34 -20.24 25.75 14.19
N LYS A 35 -21.02 26.78 13.89
CA LYS A 35 -21.98 27.40 14.83
C LYS A 35 -23.06 26.45 15.32
N VAL A 36 -23.40 25.40 14.59
CA VAL A 36 -24.43 24.45 14.98
C VAL A 36 -23.87 23.17 15.59
N ILE A 37 -22.54 23.03 15.65
CA ILE A 37 -21.84 21.88 16.23
C ILE A 37 -21.34 22.24 17.62
N ASP A 38 -21.76 21.50 18.61
CA ASP A 38 -21.17 21.59 19.97
C ASP A 38 -19.90 20.72 20.01
N VAL A 39 -18.76 21.37 19.75
CA VAL A 39 -17.43 20.69 19.68
C VAL A 39 -17.00 20.08 21.01
N ASP A 40 -17.55 20.54 22.14
CA ASP A 40 -17.23 19.98 23.45
C ASP A 40 -17.86 18.64 23.69
N THR A 41 -18.88 18.28 22.90
CA THR A 41 -19.52 16.97 22.91
C THR A 41 -18.89 15.96 21.95
N LEU A 42 -17.78 16.33 21.30
CA LEU A 42 -17.11 15.47 20.32
C LEU A 42 -16.57 14.19 20.97
N GLU A 43 -16.99 13.05 20.48
CA GLU A 43 -16.64 11.74 20.99
C GLU A 43 -16.25 10.79 19.84
N PRO A 44 -15.03 10.23 19.85
CA PRO A 44 -14.62 9.28 18.82
C PRO A 44 -15.41 8.01 18.91
N GLN A 45 -15.86 7.51 17.77
CA GLN A 45 -16.57 6.23 17.68
C GLN A 45 -15.58 5.16 17.22
N LYS A 46 -15.61 4.00 17.89
CA LYS A 46 -14.81 2.85 17.49
C LYS A 46 -15.35 2.24 16.19
N ASP A 47 -14.47 1.60 15.43
CA ASP A 47 -14.66 1.02 14.09
C ASP A 47 -15.84 0.03 13.92
N SER A 48 -16.69 -0.15 14.92
CA SER A 48 -17.76 -1.15 14.95
C SER A 48 -19.00 -0.80 14.10
N PHE A 49 -18.99 0.33 13.39
CA PHE A 49 -20.13 0.77 12.58
C PHE A 49 -19.95 0.49 11.08
N VAL A 50 -18.75 0.14 10.62
CA VAL A 50 -18.43 -0.06 9.21
C VAL A 50 -17.99 -1.51 8.98
N ASN A 51 -18.48 -2.12 7.91
CA ASN A 51 -18.25 -3.52 7.58
C ASN A 51 -16.75 -3.74 7.22
N GLU A 52 -16.14 -4.88 7.62
CA GLU A 52 -14.74 -5.21 7.37
C GLU A 52 -14.36 -5.14 5.87
N GLU A 53 -15.29 -5.45 4.98
CA GLU A 53 -15.06 -5.38 3.51
C GLU A 53 -14.82 -3.95 2.99
N LEU A 54 -15.25 -2.91 3.71
CA LEU A 54 -15.05 -1.51 3.32
C LEU A 54 -13.81 -0.88 3.96
N HIS A 55 -13.23 -1.53 4.99
CA HIS A 55 -11.99 -1.08 5.66
C HIS A 55 -10.71 -1.28 4.83
N GLU A 56 -10.73 -2.12 3.79
CA GLU A 56 -9.56 -2.38 2.96
C GLU A 56 -9.23 -1.20 2.02
N GLY A 57 -8.69 -0.13 2.56
CA GLY A 57 -8.05 0.89 1.73
C GLY A 57 -8.24 2.34 2.15
N PHE A 58 -8.97 2.64 3.23
CA PHE A 58 -9.22 4.02 3.67
C PHE A 58 -9.01 4.17 5.18
N SER A 59 -8.47 5.31 5.59
CA SER A 59 -8.40 5.69 7.00
C SER A 59 -9.57 6.58 7.34
N ASP A 60 -10.56 5.98 7.99
CA ASP A 60 -11.79 6.66 8.34
C ASP A 60 -11.83 6.94 9.83
N LEU A 61 -12.34 8.10 10.19
CA LEU A 61 -12.61 8.48 11.57
C LEU A 61 -14.05 8.97 11.67
N LEU A 62 -14.77 8.40 12.63
CA LEU A 62 -16.14 8.79 12.95
C LEU A 62 -16.18 9.44 14.33
N PHE A 63 -16.73 10.64 14.40
CA PHE A 63 -16.99 11.31 15.66
C PHE A 63 -18.49 11.57 15.82
N LYS A 64 -19.00 11.31 17.02
CA LYS A 64 -20.31 11.72 17.45
C LYS A 64 -20.21 13.13 18.04
N ALA A 65 -21.21 13.99 17.80
CA ALA A 65 -21.32 15.30 18.41
C ALA A 65 -22.79 15.74 18.48
N ASN A 66 -23.10 16.72 19.33
CA ASN A 66 -24.39 17.41 19.26
C ASN A 66 -24.37 18.42 18.11
N ILE A 67 -25.27 18.23 17.17
CA ILE A 67 -25.46 19.11 16.01
C ILE A 67 -26.87 19.70 16.09
N ASN A 68 -26.96 21.03 16.24
CA ASN A 68 -28.23 21.71 16.46
C ASN A 68 -29.07 21.09 17.61
N ASN A 69 -28.41 20.85 18.75
CA ASN A 69 -28.98 20.24 19.98
C ASN A 69 -29.52 18.82 19.79
N ARG A 70 -29.09 18.10 18.76
CA ARG A 70 -29.42 16.70 18.50
C ARG A 70 -28.16 15.89 18.26
N GLU A 71 -28.22 14.60 18.49
CA GLU A 71 -27.12 13.70 18.15
C GLU A 71 -26.89 13.69 16.63
N GLY A 72 -25.63 13.83 16.25
CA GLY A 72 -25.16 13.74 14.87
C GLY A 72 -23.76 13.21 14.80
N TYR A 73 -23.27 13.05 13.58
CA TYR A 73 -21.95 12.47 13.33
C TYR A 73 -21.15 13.33 12.35
N ILE A 74 -19.83 13.33 12.56
CA ILE A 74 -18.85 13.92 11.66
C ILE A 74 -17.99 12.76 11.16
N TYR A 75 -18.02 12.54 9.84
CA TYR A 75 -17.31 11.45 9.21
C TYR A 75 -16.13 12.00 8.39
N PHE A 76 -14.91 11.64 8.79
CA PHE A 76 -13.68 12.00 8.12
C PHE A 76 -13.20 10.85 7.24
N LEU A 77 -13.19 11.03 5.94
CA LEU A 77 -12.49 10.18 5.00
C LEU A 77 -11.11 10.75 4.72
N PHE A 78 -10.08 9.99 5.00
CA PHE A 78 -8.71 10.36 4.66
C PHE A 78 -8.30 9.71 3.33
N GLU A 79 -8.02 10.51 2.32
CA GLU A 79 -7.63 10.04 0.99
C GLU A 79 -6.19 10.49 0.66
N HIS A 80 -5.29 9.52 0.45
CA HIS A 80 -3.86 9.76 0.22
C HIS A 80 -3.33 9.23 -1.12
N LYS A 81 -4.18 8.62 -1.95
CA LYS A 81 -3.76 8.02 -3.22
C LYS A 81 -3.40 9.08 -4.24
N SER A 82 -2.31 8.82 -4.99
CA SER A 82 -1.91 9.67 -6.12
C SER A 82 -2.92 9.66 -7.27
N TYR A 83 -3.81 8.66 -7.34
CA TYR A 83 -4.99 8.66 -8.19
C TYR A 83 -6.23 8.67 -7.30
N THR A 84 -7.00 9.70 -7.42
CA THR A 84 -8.24 9.85 -6.66
C THR A 84 -9.31 8.92 -7.23
N SER A 85 -10.00 8.20 -6.34
CA SER A 85 -11.16 7.41 -6.75
C SER A 85 -12.25 8.34 -7.26
N LYS A 86 -12.80 8.06 -8.45
CA LYS A 86 -13.84 8.91 -9.06
C LYS A 86 -15.20 8.77 -8.37
N ASP A 87 -15.34 7.78 -7.49
CA ASP A 87 -16.57 7.38 -6.82
C ASP A 87 -16.66 7.78 -5.34
N ILE A 88 -15.81 8.72 -4.89
CA ILE A 88 -15.77 9.18 -3.50
C ILE A 88 -17.15 9.58 -2.96
N ALA A 89 -17.94 10.37 -3.72
CA ALA A 89 -19.27 10.76 -3.25
C ALA A 89 -20.19 9.54 -3.10
N PHE A 90 -20.13 8.56 -3.98
CA PHE A 90 -20.91 7.34 -3.83
C PHE A 90 -20.42 6.47 -2.67
N GLN A 91 -19.14 6.42 -2.46
CA GLN A 91 -18.55 5.70 -1.34
C GLN A 91 -18.95 6.31 0.01
N LEU A 92 -18.86 7.63 0.16
CA LEU A 92 -19.34 8.35 1.34
C LEU A 92 -20.83 8.07 1.61
N LEU A 93 -21.67 8.01 0.56
CA LEU A 93 -23.07 7.64 0.72
C LEU A 93 -23.24 6.24 1.32
N LYS A 94 -22.46 5.25 0.86
CA LYS A 94 -22.49 3.90 1.43
C LYS A 94 -22.18 3.93 2.91
N TYR A 95 -21.11 4.63 3.32
CA TYR A 95 -20.76 4.77 4.74
C TYR A 95 -21.86 5.46 5.56
N MET A 96 -22.45 6.54 5.03
CA MET A 96 -23.56 7.20 5.72
C MET A 96 -24.75 6.26 5.91
N VAL A 97 -25.08 5.46 4.90
CA VAL A 97 -26.15 4.45 5.00
C VAL A 97 -25.82 3.39 6.04
N GLU A 98 -24.60 2.89 6.10
CA GLU A 98 -24.18 1.92 7.12
C GLU A 98 -24.26 2.47 8.54
N ILE A 99 -23.83 3.72 8.76
CA ILE A 99 -23.95 4.39 10.05
C ILE A 99 -25.43 4.49 10.44
N TRP A 100 -26.31 4.90 9.53
CA TRP A 100 -27.74 4.97 9.76
C TRP A 100 -28.37 3.60 10.05
N GLU A 101 -27.99 2.56 9.29
CA GLU A 101 -28.46 1.19 9.54
C GLU A 101 -28.03 0.65 10.90
N ALA A 102 -26.76 0.83 11.25
CA ALA A 102 -26.22 0.39 12.52
C ALA A 102 -26.94 1.08 13.69
N LYS A 103 -27.19 2.39 13.55
CA LYS A 103 -27.90 3.20 14.54
C LYS A 103 -29.36 2.75 14.69
N SER A 104 -30.08 2.64 13.56
CA SER A 104 -31.48 2.21 13.54
C SER A 104 -31.68 0.81 14.14
N LYS A 105 -30.79 -0.14 13.82
CA LYS A 105 -30.83 -1.52 14.38
C LYS A 105 -30.56 -1.53 15.88
N LYS A 106 -29.61 -0.72 16.36
CA LYS A 106 -29.18 -0.73 17.76
C LYS A 106 -30.16 -0.02 18.69
N GLU A 107 -30.69 1.10 18.26
CA GLU A 107 -31.48 2.01 19.11
C GLU A 107 -33.00 2.01 18.80
N LYS A 108 -33.42 1.30 17.74
CA LYS A 108 -34.82 1.32 17.24
C LYS A 108 -35.31 2.76 17.02
N ALA A 109 -34.39 3.65 16.61
CA ALA A 109 -34.70 5.06 16.41
C ALA A 109 -35.54 5.26 15.16
N ASP A 110 -36.57 6.06 15.24
CA ASP A 110 -37.44 6.43 14.11
C ASP A 110 -36.84 7.56 13.26
N GLU A 111 -35.80 8.25 13.77
CA GLU A 111 -35.13 9.37 13.12
C GLU A 111 -33.66 9.02 12.82
N LEU A 112 -33.19 9.45 11.66
CA LEU A 112 -31.77 9.30 11.29
C LEU A 112 -30.96 10.52 11.74
N PRO A 113 -29.79 10.33 12.35
CA PRO A 113 -28.92 11.45 12.75
C PRO A 113 -28.32 12.16 11.53
N VAL A 114 -28.01 13.45 11.70
CA VAL A 114 -27.24 14.20 10.72
C VAL A 114 -25.83 13.61 10.62
N ILE A 115 -25.32 13.43 9.41
CA ILE A 115 -23.93 13.05 9.15
C ILE A 115 -23.30 14.13 8.28
N ILE A 116 -22.18 14.71 8.72
CA ILE A 116 -21.39 15.69 7.95
C ILE A 116 -20.19 14.94 7.36
N PRO A 117 -20.18 14.65 6.05
CA PRO A 117 -19.07 13.98 5.41
C PRO A 117 -17.96 14.97 5.05
N LEU A 118 -16.73 14.65 5.46
CA LEU A 118 -15.52 15.43 5.23
C LEU A 118 -14.49 14.55 4.51
N VAL A 119 -13.78 15.12 3.54
CA VAL A 119 -12.64 14.47 2.88
C VAL A 119 -11.40 15.33 3.15
N VAL A 120 -10.42 14.74 3.81
CA VAL A 120 -9.09 15.30 3.95
C VAL A 120 -8.20 14.63 2.91
N TYR A 121 -7.80 15.37 1.91
CA TYR A 121 -6.99 14.87 0.82
C TYR A 121 -5.52 15.25 0.99
N HIS A 122 -4.68 14.24 0.86
CA HIS A 122 -3.24 14.31 0.93
C HIS A 122 -2.65 13.52 -0.23
N GLY A 123 -2.38 14.18 -1.34
CA GLY A 123 -1.83 13.55 -2.55
C GLY A 123 -0.86 14.47 -3.28
N LYS A 124 -0.12 13.91 -4.23
CA LYS A 124 0.85 14.65 -5.05
C LYS A 124 0.17 15.64 -5.99
N ASP A 125 -0.97 15.26 -6.54
CA ASP A 125 -1.73 16.05 -7.49
C ASP A 125 -2.88 16.78 -6.80
N ARG A 126 -3.35 17.85 -7.41
CA ARG A 126 -4.53 18.58 -6.94
C ARG A 126 -5.78 17.73 -7.09
N TRP A 127 -6.71 17.88 -6.14
CA TRP A 127 -8.02 17.25 -6.25
C TRP A 127 -8.79 17.75 -7.48
N LYS A 128 -9.27 16.81 -8.30
CA LYS A 128 -10.02 17.10 -9.55
C LYS A 128 -11.36 16.37 -9.59
N ILE A 129 -11.74 15.72 -8.49
CA ILE A 129 -12.96 14.94 -8.42
C ILE A 129 -14.13 15.82 -8.02
N ARG A 130 -15.29 15.44 -8.50
CA ARG A 130 -16.57 16.08 -8.20
C ARG A 130 -16.88 15.99 -6.72
N THR A 131 -17.46 17.04 -6.15
CA THR A 131 -17.73 17.15 -4.71
C THR A 131 -19.19 16.87 -4.35
N THR A 132 -20.03 16.58 -5.34
CA THR A 132 -21.43 16.23 -5.13
C THR A 132 -21.76 14.87 -5.74
N LEU A 133 -22.75 14.18 -5.17
CA LEU A 133 -23.22 12.92 -5.71
C LEU A 133 -23.94 13.12 -7.05
N GLY A 134 -24.70 14.21 -7.20
CA GLY A 134 -25.42 14.54 -8.43
C GLY A 134 -24.51 14.63 -9.65
N GLU A 135 -23.32 15.23 -9.50
CA GLU A 135 -22.33 15.30 -10.58
C GLU A 135 -21.85 13.93 -11.08
N MET A 136 -22.06 12.86 -10.32
CA MET A 136 -21.74 11.48 -10.73
C MET A 136 -22.87 10.83 -11.54
N ILE A 137 -24.07 11.37 -11.47
CA ILE A 137 -25.26 10.83 -12.14
C ILE A 137 -25.29 11.36 -13.57
N THR A 138 -25.37 10.45 -14.55
CA THR A 138 -25.36 10.82 -15.97
C THR A 138 -26.52 11.74 -16.31
N GLY A 139 -26.22 12.91 -16.90
CA GLY A 139 -27.21 13.89 -17.31
C GLY A 139 -27.91 14.64 -16.18
N TYR A 140 -27.43 14.55 -14.93
CA TYR A 140 -28.04 15.18 -13.76
C TYR A 140 -28.24 16.70 -13.95
N GLU A 141 -27.25 17.39 -14.53
CA GLU A 141 -27.31 18.83 -14.73
C GLU A 141 -28.42 19.26 -15.68
N ASP A 142 -28.74 18.42 -16.63
CA ASP A 142 -29.79 18.67 -17.68
C ASP A 142 -31.20 18.28 -17.20
N LEU A 143 -31.33 17.69 -16.00
CA LEU A 143 -32.62 17.30 -15.46
C LEU A 143 -33.45 18.52 -15.01
N PRO A 144 -34.76 18.50 -15.20
CA PRO A 144 -35.68 19.45 -14.58
C PRO A 144 -35.51 19.44 -13.03
N GLU A 145 -35.68 20.59 -12.40
CA GLU A 145 -35.53 20.72 -10.95
C GLU A 145 -36.41 19.77 -10.13
N ASP A 146 -37.60 19.46 -10.63
CA ASP A 146 -38.50 18.51 -9.97
C ASP A 146 -37.99 17.08 -10.01
N ILE A 147 -37.27 16.68 -11.05
CA ILE A 147 -36.58 15.37 -11.11
C ILE A 147 -35.34 15.38 -10.21
N LYS A 148 -34.58 16.48 -10.20
CA LYS A 148 -33.41 16.61 -9.29
C LYS A 148 -33.80 16.46 -7.83
N LYS A 149 -34.96 16.98 -7.40
CA LYS A 149 -35.48 16.82 -6.02
C LYS A 149 -35.83 15.35 -5.68
N LEU A 150 -36.13 14.51 -6.66
CA LEU A 150 -36.39 13.09 -6.47
C LEU A 150 -35.12 12.23 -6.50
N THR A 151 -34.00 12.82 -6.87
CA THR A 151 -32.73 12.12 -7.03
C THR A 151 -31.84 12.39 -5.81
N PRO A 152 -31.28 11.37 -5.15
CA PRO A 152 -30.37 11.58 -4.04
C PRO A 152 -29.18 12.43 -4.47
N ASN A 153 -28.98 13.53 -3.77
CA ASN A 153 -27.83 14.40 -3.98
C ASN A 153 -27.37 15.02 -2.65
N TYR A 154 -26.08 15.11 -2.47
CA TYR A 154 -25.46 15.78 -1.34
C TYR A 154 -24.06 16.22 -1.72
N LYS A 155 -23.47 17.09 -0.93
CA LYS A 155 -22.11 17.61 -1.06
C LYS A 155 -21.30 17.22 0.16
N TYR A 156 -20.05 16.79 -0.05
CA TYR A 156 -19.10 16.65 1.03
C TYR A 156 -18.15 17.85 1.11
N LEU A 157 -17.56 18.07 2.27
CA LEU A 157 -16.55 19.10 2.47
C LEU A 157 -15.17 18.54 2.11
N LEU A 158 -14.43 19.27 1.29
CA LEU A 158 -13.10 18.85 0.82
C LEU A 158 -12.02 19.78 1.38
N TYR A 159 -11.01 19.18 1.97
CA TYR A 159 -9.78 19.82 2.46
C TYR A 159 -8.59 19.25 1.69
N ASP A 160 -8.26 19.90 0.57
CA ASP A 160 -7.13 19.53 -0.30
C ASP A 160 -5.84 20.17 0.24
N LEU A 161 -5.11 19.42 1.08
CA LEU A 161 -3.88 19.88 1.72
C LEU A 161 -2.78 20.23 0.70
N SER A 162 -2.80 19.65 -0.50
CA SER A 162 -1.82 19.92 -1.54
C SER A 162 -1.80 21.40 -2.01
N ARG A 163 -2.81 22.17 -1.62
CA ARG A 163 -2.99 23.58 -2.01
C ARG A 163 -2.65 24.58 -0.92
N TYR A 164 -2.51 24.11 0.31
CA TYR A 164 -2.37 25.01 1.44
C TYR A 164 -1.03 25.72 1.44
N THR A 165 -1.06 27.01 1.65
CA THR A 165 0.10 27.82 2.00
C THR A 165 0.42 27.66 3.49
N ASP A 166 1.57 28.16 3.93
CA ASP A 166 1.92 28.15 5.35
C ASP A 166 0.93 28.94 6.20
N ASP A 167 0.42 30.06 5.69
CA ASP A 167 -0.54 30.94 6.38
C ASP A 167 -1.95 30.31 6.46
N GLU A 168 -2.27 29.38 5.58
CA GLU A 168 -3.53 28.64 5.59
C GLU A 168 -3.49 27.41 6.53
N ILE A 169 -2.31 26.97 6.93
CA ILE A 169 -2.15 25.91 7.94
C ILE A 169 -2.27 26.53 9.33
N LYS A 170 -3.46 26.39 9.91
CA LYS A 170 -3.88 26.95 11.20
C LYS A 170 -4.04 25.87 12.26
N GLY A 171 -4.28 26.32 13.48
CA GLY A 171 -4.58 25.46 14.62
C GLY A 171 -3.37 25.28 15.55
N GLU A 172 -3.53 24.34 16.48
CA GLU A 172 -2.53 24.01 17.48
C GLU A 172 -1.38 23.19 16.87
N ALA A 173 -0.32 23.00 17.62
CA ALA A 173 0.93 22.40 17.17
C ALA A 173 0.75 21.06 16.44
N GLN A 174 -0.04 20.12 17.00
CA GLN A 174 -0.20 18.79 16.42
C GLN A 174 -0.89 18.83 15.05
N LEU A 175 -1.92 19.66 14.89
CA LEU A 175 -2.63 19.83 13.62
C LEU A 175 -1.73 20.50 12.57
N ARG A 176 -0.98 21.52 12.94
CA ARG A 176 -0.02 22.19 12.05
C ARG A 176 1.11 21.27 11.61
N ILE A 177 1.64 20.45 12.52
CA ILE A 177 2.65 19.43 12.19
C ILE A 177 2.10 18.45 11.17
N LEU A 178 0.90 17.88 11.42
CA LEU A 178 0.25 16.94 10.54
C LEU A 178 0.08 17.53 9.14
N PHE A 179 -0.52 18.71 9.03
CA PHE A 179 -0.85 19.34 7.75
C PHE A 179 0.39 19.80 6.98
N THR A 180 1.37 20.39 7.65
CA THR A 180 2.65 20.75 7.03
C THR A 180 3.36 19.52 6.48
N THR A 181 3.41 18.46 7.27
CA THR A 181 4.09 17.23 6.87
C THR A 181 3.35 16.55 5.72
N PHE A 182 2.02 16.45 5.77
CA PHE A 182 1.23 15.86 4.69
C PHE A 182 1.31 16.65 3.38
N ARG A 183 1.26 17.97 3.45
CA ARG A 183 1.41 18.83 2.27
C ARG A 183 2.73 18.59 1.55
N ASP A 184 3.82 18.45 2.30
CA ASP A 184 5.18 18.52 1.77
C ASP A 184 5.86 17.17 1.60
N ILE A 185 5.29 16.08 2.15
CA ILE A 185 5.91 14.74 2.09
C ILE A 185 6.16 14.24 0.67
N PHE A 186 5.38 14.66 -0.31
CA PHE A 186 5.54 14.28 -1.72
C PHE A 186 6.43 15.21 -2.53
N THR A 187 7.03 16.22 -1.90
CA THR A 187 8.00 17.09 -2.61
C THR A 187 9.19 16.27 -3.11
N ASN A 188 9.60 16.51 -4.35
CA ASN A 188 10.79 15.86 -4.94
C ASN A 188 12.09 16.54 -4.51
N ASP A 189 12.01 17.72 -3.87
CA ASP A 189 13.16 18.47 -3.40
C ASP A 189 13.52 18.06 -1.96
N SER A 190 14.68 17.41 -1.81
CA SER A 190 15.19 16.99 -0.49
C SER A 190 15.35 18.17 0.47
N LYS A 191 15.76 19.34 -0.05
CA LYS A 191 15.91 20.53 0.77
C LYS A 191 14.56 21.07 1.24
N GLY A 192 13.58 21.16 0.35
CA GLY A 192 12.22 21.58 0.69
C GLY A 192 11.59 20.65 1.73
N LEU A 193 11.81 19.33 1.62
CA LEU A 193 11.36 18.38 2.63
C LEU A 193 12.05 18.61 3.99
N GLN A 194 13.38 18.83 4.00
CA GLN A 194 14.10 19.14 5.24
C GLN A 194 13.57 20.41 5.88
N ASP A 195 13.35 21.47 5.11
CA ASP A 195 12.79 22.73 5.63
C ASP A 195 11.39 22.53 6.24
N SER A 196 10.56 21.69 5.62
CA SER A 196 9.24 21.30 6.16
C SER A 196 9.34 20.50 7.45
N ILE A 197 10.26 19.54 7.52
CA ILE A 197 10.53 18.78 8.75
C ILE A 197 10.94 19.73 9.87
N PHE A 198 11.84 20.68 9.61
CA PHE A 198 12.30 21.63 10.61
C PHE A 198 11.18 22.57 11.07
N ARG A 199 10.30 22.98 10.17
CA ARG A 199 9.11 23.75 10.50
C ARG A 199 8.16 22.95 11.39
N ALA A 200 7.86 21.72 11.02
CA ALA A 200 7.04 20.81 11.83
C ALA A 200 7.64 20.62 13.24
N ILE A 201 8.96 20.43 13.34
CA ILE A 201 9.65 20.30 14.62
C ILE A 201 9.59 21.59 15.44
N SER A 202 9.62 22.77 14.81
CA SER A 202 9.50 24.04 15.55
C SER A 202 8.16 24.16 16.28
N TYR A 203 7.09 23.60 15.74
CA TYR A 203 5.78 23.57 16.39
C TYR A 203 5.74 22.67 17.64
N LEU A 204 6.60 21.64 17.74
CA LEU A 204 6.68 20.80 18.95
C LEU A 204 7.02 21.60 20.22
N ARG A 205 7.71 22.73 20.08
CA ARG A 205 8.05 23.62 21.20
C ARG A 205 6.85 24.35 21.78
N GLU A 206 5.75 24.37 21.06
CA GLU A 206 4.50 25.00 21.48
C GLU A 206 3.64 24.05 22.31
N LEU A 207 4.02 22.75 22.40
CA LEU A 207 3.34 21.79 23.25
C LEU A 207 3.73 22.01 24.70
N ASP A 208 2.74 22.18 25.56
CA ASP A 208 2.93 22.50 26.99
C ASP A 208 3.63 21.36 27.74
N ASP A 209 3.33 20.11 27.36
CA ASP A 209 3.92 18.92 27.98
C ASP A 209 5.07 18.35 27.13
N LYS A 210 6.26 18.36 27.75
CA LYS A 210 7.48 17.87 27.12
C LYS A 210 7.41 16.40 26.72
N GLN A 211 6.78 15.56 27.53
CA GLN A 211 6.67 14.13 27.26
C GLN A 211 5.78 13.89 26.02
N THR A 212 4.63 14.56 25.97
CA THR A 212 3.74 14.54 24.78
C THR A 212 4.48 15.02 23.52
N GLY A 213 5.32 16.05 23.65
CA GLY A 213 6.16 16.54 22.55
C GLY A 213 7.12 15.50 22.02
N ILE A 214 7.80 14.75 22.89
CA ILE A 214 8.73 13.70 22.53
C ILE A 214 8.02 12.52 21.86
N GLU A 215 6.89 12.07 22.42
CA GLU A 215 6.10 10.96 21.85
C GLU A 215 5.55 11.32 20.46
N TYR A 216 5.06 12.56 20.31
CA TYR A 216 4.56 13.01 19.02
C TYR A 216 5.69 13.19 17.99
N PHE A 217 6.85 13.65 18.42
CA PHE A 217 8.05 13.72 17.60
C PHE A 217 8.48 12.33 17.11
N GLU A 218 8.46 11.33 17.97
CA GLU A 218 8.74 9.93 17.58
C GLU A 218 7.76 9.48 16.48
N THR A 219 6.48 9.73 16.68
CA THR A 219 5.42 9.39 15.72
C THR A 219 5.65 10.08 14.37
N LEU A 220 5.99 11.37 14.37
CA LEU A 220 6.33 12.15 13.18
C LEU A 220 7.54 11.56 12.43
N MET A 221 8.63 11.29 13.14
CA MET A 221 9.86 10.76 12.53
C MET A 221 9.64 9.36 11.97
N ARG A 222 8.92 8.49 12.69
CA ARG A 222 8.52 7.17 12.18
C ARG A 222 7.71 7.29 10.88
N TYR A 223 6.78 8.23 10.83
CA TYR A 223 6.01 8.48 9.61
C TYR A 223 6.92 8.89 8.46
N ILE A 224 7.75 9.93 8.63
CA ILE A 224 8.62 10.48 7.57
C ILE A 224 9.52 9.40 7.00
N PHE A 225 10.19 8.61 7.84
CA PHE A 225 11.12 7.57 7.39
C PHE A 225 10.43 6.39 6.70
N ASN A 226 9.19 6.06 7.08
CA ASN A 226 8.43 5.01 6.39
C ASN A 226 7.78 5.50 5.09
N ALA A 227 7.38 6.78 5.02
CA ALA A 227 6.76 7.36 3.82
C ALA A 227 7.78 7.73 2.73
N ARG A 228 9.04 8.02 3.11
CA ARG A 228 10.12 8.51 2.23
C ARG A 228 11.32 7.55 2.24
N ALA A 229 11.11 6.37 1.66
CA ALA A 229 12.16 5.36 1.50
C ALA A 229 13.33 5.79 0.58
N ASP A 230 13.17 6.90 -0.12
CA ASP A 230 14.17 7.52 -1.01
C ASP A 230 15.14 8.44 -0.27
N LEU A 231 14.91 8.77 1.00
CA LEU A 231 15.82 9.59 1.79
C LEU A 231 17.19 8.90 1.93
N THR A 232 18.22 9.63 1.54
CA THR A 232 19.61 9.14 1.63
C THR A 232 20.12 9.22 3.07
N LYS A 233 21.21 8.48 3.34
CA LYS A 233 21.92 8.58 4.62
C LYS A 233 22.43 10.01 4.91
N ALA A 234 22.76 10.78 3.86
CA ALA A 234 23.19 12.17 3.99
C ALA A 234 22.03 13.08 4.42
N ASP A 235 20.85 12.91 3.80
CA ASP A 235 19.64 13.65 4.18
C ASP A 235 19.28 13.35 5.63
N PHE A 236 19.30 12.07 6.02
CA PHE A 236 19.06 11.63 7.37
C PHE A 236 20.01 12.30 8.37
N ASN A 237 21.33 12.23 8.13
CA ASN A 237 22.33 12.84 9.03
C ASN A 237 22.16 14.37 9.13
N SER A 238 21.75 15.04 8.04
CA SER A 238 21.42 16.46 8.04
C SER A 238 20.25 16.78 8.95
N VAL A 239 19.19 15.99 8.88
CA VAL A 239 18.01 16.12 9.74
C VAL A 239 18.40 15.89 11.21
N VAL A 240 19.12 14.80 11.52
CA VAL A 240 19.57 14.50 12.89
C VAL A 240 20.38 15.66 13.48
N LYS A 241 21.41 16.12 12.75
CA LYS A 241 22.27 17.22 13.23
C LYS A 241 21.50 18.51 13.47
N LYS A 242 20.48 18.79 12.68
CA LYS A 242 19.64 19.97 12.88
C LYS A 242 18.71 19.80 14.07
N ILE A 243 18.18 18.61 14.28
CA ILE A 243 17.34 18.29 15.46
C ILE A 243 18.12 18.46 16.75
N GLU A 244 19.37 17.95 16.82
CA GLU A 244 20.24 18.13 17.97
C GLU A 244 20.38 19.59 18.41
N THR A 245 20.38 20.51 17.45
CA THR A 245 20.49 21.95 17.72
C THR A 245 19.14 22.66 17.92
N THR A 246 18.09 22.13 17.28
CA THR A 246 16.77 22.80 17.22
C THR A 246 15.79 22.24 18.23
N TYR A 247 15.87 20.94 18.50
CA TYR A 247 15.01 20.23 19.45
C TYR A 247 15.85 19.18 20.23
N PRO A 248 16.72 19.63 21.16
CA PRO A 248 17.65 18.75 21.89
C PRO A 248 16.94 17.62 22.63
N GLU A 249 15.73 17.85 23.11
CA GLU A 249 14.89 16.88 23.82
C GLU A 249 14.53 15.65 22.95
N GLY A 250 14.47 15.83 21.63
CA GLY A 250 14.19 14.76 20.67
C GLY A 250 15.43 14.02 20.19
N SER A 251 16.65 14.45 20.56
CA SER A 251 17.89 13.91 20.03
C SER A 251 18.07 12.42 20.33
N GLU A 252 17.73 11.96 21.52
CA GLU A 252 17.83 10.55 21.92
C GLU A 252 16.88 9.68 21.11
N VAL A 253 15.64 10.14 20.92
CA VAL A 253 14.62 9.45 20.09
C VAL A 253 15.11 9.30 18.65
N VAL A 254 15.67 10.36 18.07
CA VAL A 254 16.17 10.32 16.68
C VAL A 254 17.35 9.37 16.54
N MET A 255 18.29 9.35 17.49
CA MET A 255 19.41 8.42 17.48
C MET A 255 18.93 6.97 17.56
N THR A 256 17.98 6.68 18.47
CA THR A 256 17.38 5.36 18.61
C THR A 256 16.66 4.92 17.33
N LEU A 257 15.85 5.79 16.76
CA LEU A 257 15.17 5.51 15.48
C LEU A 257 16.17 5.30 14.35
N ALA A 258 17.26 6.08 14.31
CA ALA A 258 18.34 5.92 13.35
C ALA A 258 19.00 4.55 13.43
N GLU A 259 19.21 4.03 14.63
CA GLU A 259 19.77 2.69 14.84
C GLU A 259 18.79 1.61 14.37
N ILE A 260 17.51 1.71 14.76
CA ILE A 260 16.47 0.78 14.35
C ILE A 260 16.36 0.71 12.81
N PHE A 261 16.24 1.85 12.13
CA PHE A 261 16.15 1.88 10.66
C PHE A 261 17.43 1.38 9.97
N ARG A 262 18.59 1.56 10.60
CA ARG A 262 19.86 1.04 10.08
C ARG A 262 19.90 -0.49 10.17
N GLU A 263 19.44 -1.06 11.29
CA GLU A 263 19.36 -2.51 11.47
C GLU A 263 18.32 -3.13 10.53
N GLU A 264 17.13 -2.56 10.45
CA GLU A 264 16.07 -3.00 9.52
C GLU A 264 16.52 -2.93 8.06
N GLY A 265 17.19 -1.85 7.66
CA GLY A 265 17.75 -1.72 6.30
C GLY A 265 18.84 -2.75 6.00
N LYS A 266 19.62 -3.16 7.03
CA LYS A 266 20.62 -4.22 6.92
C LYS A 266 19.95 -5.59 6.76
N GLU A 267 18.93 -5.88 7.56
CA GLU A 267 18.14 -7.12 7.45
C GLU A 267 17.42 -7.23 6.09
N GLU A 268 16.79 -6.17 5.64
CA GLU A 268 16.13 -6.13 4.32
C GLU A 268 17.15 -6.30 3.18
N GLY A 269 18.33 -5.71 3.31
CA GLY A 269 19.45 -5.90 2.38
C GLY A 269 19.95 -7.34 2.32
N ILE A 270 20.04 -8.01 3.46
CA ILE A 270 20.41 -9.43 3.56
C ILE A 270 19.33 -10.30 2.92
N LEU A 271 18.05 -10.10 3.24
CA LEU A 271 16.92 -10.85 2.68
C LEU A 271 16.84 -10.70 1.16
N LYS A 272 16.91 -9.48 0.63
CA LYS A 272 16.94 -9.22 -0.82
C LYS A 272 18.17 -9.82 -1.49
N GLY A 273 19.30 -9.80 -0.80
CA GLY A 273 20.54 -10.45 -1.26
C GLY A 273 20.41 -11.97 -1.36
N MET A 274 19.81 -12.59 -0.35
CA MET A 274 19.52 -14.03 -0.33
C MET A 274 18.51 -14.43 -1.43
N GLU A 275 17.41 -13.69 -1.57
CA GLU A 275 16.40 -13.94 -2.59
C GLU A 275 16.98 -13.88 -4.01
N LYS A 276 17.71 -12.80 -4.34
CA LYS A 276 18.40 -12.66 -5.63
C LYS A 276 19.50 -13.70 -5.83
N GLY A 277 20.17 -14.10 -4.75
CA GLY A 277 21.17 -15.17 -4.78
C GLY A 277 20.55 -16.52 -5.08
N MET A 278 19.40 -16.82 -4.47
CA MET A 278 18.66 -18.04 -4.66
C MET A 278 18.05 -18.13 -6.07
N GLU A 279 17.45 -17.05 -6.56
CA GLU A 279 16.91 -16.95 -7.92
C GLU A 279 18.00 -17.21 -8.98
N LYS A 280 19.13 -16.50 -8.90
CA LYS A 280 20.28 -16.71 -9.81
C LYS A 280 20.91 -18.10 -9.67
N GLY A 281 20.92 -18.64 -8.46
CA GLY A 281 21.41 -19.98 -8.20
C GLY A 281 20.54 -21.04 -8.84
N MET A 282 19.21 -20.88 -8.73
CA MET A 282 18.22 -21.77 -9.33
C MET A 282 18.23 -21.71 -10.85
N GLU A 283 18.29 -20.52 -11.43
CA GLU A 283 18.40 -20.31 -12.88
C GLU A 283 19.65 -20.99 -13.46
N LYS A 284 20.83 -20.74 -12.89
CA LYS A 284 22.09 -21.36 -13.31
C LYS A 284 22.11 -22.88 -13.07
N GLY A 285 21.47 -23.35 -12.01
CA GLY A 285 21.35 -24.76 -11.70
C GLY A 285 20.46 -25.49 -12.71
N MET A 286 19.34 -24.85 -13.08
CA MET A 286 18.42 -25.37 -14.08
C MET A 286 19.04 -25.40 -15.48
N GLU A 287 19.72 -24.33 -15.89
CA GLU A 287 20.42 -24.24 -17.17
C GLU A 287 21.48 -25.36 -17.32
N LYS A 288 22.35 -25.51 -16.31
CA LYS A 288 23.35 -26.59 -16.28
C LYS A 288 22.75 -27.99 -16.20
N GLY A 289 21.61 -28.14 -15.54
CA GLY A 289 20.87 -29.39 -15.44
C GLY A 289 20.30 -29.83 -16.80
N ILE A 290 19.70 -28.86 -17.52
CA ILE A 290 19.16 -29.10 -18.88
C ILE A 290 20.28 -29.42 -19.85
N GLU A 291 21.37 -28.66 -19.86
CA GLU A 291 22.52 -28.87 -20.74
C GLU A 291 23.10 -30.30 -20.56
N LYS A 292 23.41 -30.67 -19.31
CA LYS A 292 23.93 -32.02 -19.00
C LYS A 292 22.92 -33.16 -19.27
N GLY A 293 21.65 -32.86 -19.05
CA GLY A 293 20.57 -33.83 -19.35
C GLY A 293 20.42 -34.06 -20.85
N MET A 294 20.52 -32.99 -21.64
CA MET A 294 20.46 -33.03 -23.10
C MET A 294 21.65 -33.74 -23.69
N GLU A 295 22.87 -33.43 -23.25
CA GLU A 295 24.12 -34.09 -23.69
C GLU A 295 24.07 -35.60 -23.45
N LYS A 296 23.75 -36.03 -22.22
CA LYS A 296 23.59 -37.45 -21.88
C LYS A 296 22.44 -38.14 -22.63
N GLY A 297 21.36 -37.39 -22.87
CA GLY A 297 20.22 -37.93 -23.64
C GLY A 297 20.57 -38.19 -25.10
N ILE A 298 21.30 -37.24 -25.73
CA ILE A 298 21.78 -37.37 -27.11
C ILE A 298 22.79 -38.54 -27.23
N GLU A 299 23.77 -38.61 -26.33
CA GLU A 299 24.77 -39.66 -26.31
C GLU A 299 24.12 -41.06 -26.22
N LYS A 300 23.21 -41.27 -25.26
CA LYS A 300 22.46 -42.54 -25.12
C LYS A 300 21.54 -42.80 -26.32
N GLY A 301 20.92 -41.75 -26.86
CA GLY A 301 20.05 -41.89 -28.03
C GLY A 301 20.81 -42.36 -29.27
N ILE A 302 22.02 -41.85 -29.50
CA ILE A 302 22.91 -42.26 -30.57
C ILE A 302 23.35 -43.72 -30.38
N GLU A 303 23.76 -44.10 -29.17
CA GLU A 303 24.20 -45.45 -28.85
C GLU A 303 23.08 -46.48 -29.08
N VAL A 304 21.90 -46.20 -28.54
CA VAL A 304 20.71 -47.10 -28.69
C VAL A 304 20.26 -47.17 -30.15
N GLY A 305 20.21 -46.02 -30.85
CA GLY A 305 19.83 -45.96 -32.27
C GLY A 305 20.82 -46.71 -33.16
N ALA A 306 22.10 -46.56 -32.93
CA ALA A 306 23.14 -47.28 -33.66
C ALA A 306 23.04 -48.80 -33.42
N LYS A 307 22.76 -49.22 -32.19
CA LYS A 307 22.58 -50.66 -31.86
C LYS A 307 21.30 -51.22 -32.50
N GLN A 308 20.20 -50.51 -32.49
CA GLN A 308 18.95 -50.89 -33.16
C GLN A 308 19.13 -50.99 -34.67
N GLY A 309 19.79 -50.02 -35.30
CA GLY A 309 20.10 -50.09 -36.73
C GLY A 309 20.93 -51.30 -37.10
N LYS A 310 21.97 -51.66 -36.31
CA LYS A 310 22.74 -52.87 -36.50
C LYS A 310 21.90 -54.16 -36.39
N ILE A 311 20.96 -54.21 -35.43
CA ILE A 311 20.04 -55.34 -35.25
C ILE A 311 19.10 -55.42 -36.43
N GLU A 312 18.57 -54.34 -36.94
CA GLU A 312 17.67 -54.28 -38.09
C GLU A 312 18.36 -54.81 -39.38
N VAL A 313 19.58 -54.30 -39.61
CA VAL A 313 20.42 -54.80 -40.72
C VAL A 313 20.69 -56.32 -40.58
N ALA A 314 21.01 -56.78 -39.36
CA ALA A 314 21.21 -58.21 -39.10
C ALA A 314 19.94 -59.04 -39.38
N LYS A 315 18.75 -58.57 -38.94
CA LYS A 315 17.47 -59.21 -39.20
C LYS A 315 17.17 -59.32 -40.70
N ASN A 316 17.42 -58.30 -41.45
CA ASN A 316 17.20 -58.28 -42.89
C ASN A 316 18.18 -59.22 -43.61
N ALA A 317 19.47 -59.20 -43.22
CA ALA A 317 20.47 -60.11 -43.79
C ALA A 317 20.22 -61.60 -43.49
N ILE A 318 19.67 -61.93 -42.32
CA ILE A 318 19.23 -63.27 -41.95
C ILE A 318 18.06 -63.71 -42.83
N LYS A 319 17.07 -62.89 -43.09
CA LYS A 319 15.93 -63.14 -43.96
C LYS A 319 16.36 -63.45 -45.41
N GLU A 320 17.38 -62.76 -45.87
CA GLU A 320 17.98 -62.96 -47.19
C GLU A 320 18.92 -64.16 -47.24
N GLY A 321 19.05 -64.98 -46.18
CA GLY A 321 19.82 -66.16 -46.13
C GLY A 321 21.33 -66.02 -46.11
N MET A 322 21.84 -64.86 -45.65
CA MET A 322 23.29 -64.67 -45.57
C MET A 322 23.92 -65.47 -44.42
N GLU A 323 25.19 -65.88 -44.60
CA GLU A 323 25.93 -66.57 -43.56
C GLU A 323 26.11 -65.75 -42.27
N LEU A 324 25.80 -66.33 -41.09
CA LEU A 324 25.84 -65.66 -39.80
C LEU A 324 27.22 -65.03 -39.48
N GLY A 325 28.30 -65.69 -39.94
CA GLY A 325 29.66 -65.14 -39.77
C GLY A 325 29.93 -63.90 -40.59
N LEU A 326 29.31 -63.74 -41.76
CA LEU A 326 29.40 -62.57 -42.60
C LEU A 326 28.57 -61.44 -42.03
N ILE A 327 27.37 -61.72 -41.50
CA ILE A 327 26.50 -60.76 -40.85
C ILE A 327 27.18 -60.14 -39.61
N ALA A 328 27.87 -60.97 -38.80
CA ALA A 328 28.64 -60.51 -37.65
C ALA A 328 29.75 -59.49 -38.05
N LYS A 329 30.45 -59.81 -39.19
CA LYS A 329 31.49 -58.89 -39.71
C LYS A 329 30.91 -57.55 -40.23
N LEU A 330 29.77 -57.61 -40.89
CA LEU A 330 29.14 -56.39 -41.47
C LEU A 330 28.51 -55.46 -40.40
N THR A 331 27.89 -56.08 -39.41
CA THR A 331 27.17 -55.28 -38.35
C THR A 331 28.04 -54.96 -37.15
N GLY A 332 29.14 -55.69 -36.96
CA GLY A 332 29.98 -55.57 -35.75
C GLY A 332 29.31 -56.13 -34.50
N LEU A 333 28.19 -56.86 -34.63
CA LEU A 333 27.56 -57.58 -33.53
C LEU A 333 28.29 -58.91 -33.23
N SER A 334 28.30 -59.33 -31.99
CA SER A 334 28.91 -60.63 -31.61
C SER A 334 28.14 -61.77 -32.19
N LYS A 335 28.84 -62.88 -32.43
CA LYS A 335 28.19 -64.11 -32.91
C LYS A 335 27.01 -64.61 -32.09
N LYS A 336 27.10 -64.40 -30.74
CA LYS A 336 26.01 -64.73 -29.80
C LYS A 336 24.77 -63.88 -30.01
N GLU A 337 24.99 -62.59 -30.31
CA GLU A 337 23.88 -61.63 -30.59
C GLU A 337 23.23 -61.96 -31.92
N ILE A 338 24.00 -62.30 -32.96
CA ILE A 338 23.46 -62.76 -34.26
C ILE A 338 22.67 -64.04 -34.14
N GLU A 339 23.17 -65.05 -33.43
CA GLU A 339 22.47 -66.32 -33.16
C GLU A 339 21.14 -66.09 -32.38
N LYS A 340 21.12 -65.13 -31.44
CA LYS A 340 19.90 -64.75 -30.73
C LYS A 340 18.89 -64.11 -31.68
N ILE A 341 19.33 -63.17 -32.50
CA ILE A 341 18.49 -62.50 -33.50
C ILE A 341 17.94 -63.50 -34.51
N ALA A 342 18.75 -64.52 -34.98
CA ALA A 342 18.32 -65.54 -35.89
C ALA A 342 17.21 -66.43 -35.28
N LYS A 343 17.34 -66.85 -34.02
CA LYS A 343 16.27 -67.56 -33.30
C LYS A 343 14.97 -66.76 -33.15
N GLU A 344 15.08 -65.49 -32.95
CA GLU A 344 13.92 -64.59 -32.82
C GLU A 344 13.25 -64.26 -34.18
N THR A 345 13.98 -64.39 -35.28
CA THR A 345 13.49 -64.11 -36.64
C THR A 345 12.88 -65.40 -37.33
N GLY A 346 12.93 -66.51 -36.68
CA GLY A 346 12.21 -67.74 -37.18
C GLY A 346 12.96 -68.60 -38.23
N ASN A 347 14.29 -68.45 -38.29
CA ASN A 347 15.16 -69.37 -39.08
C ASN A 347 16.09 -70.13 -38.18
#